data_0cb385b3b79d7932de9367a6794c36ab
#
_entry.id   0cb385b3b79d7932de9367a6794c36ab
#
_cell.length_a   1.000
_cell.length_b   1.000
_cell.length_c   1.000
_cell.angle_alpha   90.00
_cell.angle_beta   90.00
_cell.angle_gamma   90.00
#
_symmetry.space_group_name_H-M   'P 1'
#
loop_
_entity.id
_entity.type
_entity.pdbx_description
1 polymer ?
#
loop_
_entity_poly.entity_id
_entity_poly.type
_entity_poly.pdbx_seq_one_letter_code
_entity_poly.pdbx_strand_id
1 'polypeptide(L)'
;MANEDLLLRQMPHSLEGEQAVLGSMLIDADCVKDVMDKLRPSDFYLRQNREIFETIYTMFTYAKPIDGITVCGEMQKAGTYDENTTRSYLAQLMEITPTSANVMEYVAIVRDKALLRGVAQAAAEITAMVQEGVGEASEILEAAEQKVYAVRRGQSAQDMVPLRQVLPEVLDRLGEMSESDNHLPGLSTGLSAVDQKITGLNKSDLILLAARPGMGKTSFALNIALNVAKAVHKTVAVFSLEMSREQLATRLLSSEALVENNRLKTGALRETDWEKIAGAATILNKVDIRIDDNPMLSVADMNAQCRRLANLGLVVIDYLQLMTSAGGKGYAGENRQQVVSDISRMLKIMAKELNVPVICLSQLSRANEKRDDKRPMLSDLRESGAIEQDADIVLFLYRDDYYNEDSEKHNIAECIVAKNRHGETGKVELRWMPEYTQFSTLDTRYDED
;
A
#
# COMPACT_ATOMS: atom_id res chain seq x y z
N MET A 1 17.54 33.54 23.37
CA MET A 1 16.90 33.06 24.62
C MET A 1 15.93 31.90 24.42
N ALA A 2 15.10 31.81 23.35
CA ALA A 2 14.19 30.67 23.15
C ALA A 2 14.88 29.37 22.64
N ASN A 3 16.07 29.45 22.06
CA ASN A 3 16.80 28.28 21.52
C ASN A 3 17.72 27.59 22.54
N GLU A 4 18.14 28.28 23.58
CA GLU A 4 18.97 27.69 24.66
C GLU A 4 18.14 26.85 25.65
N ASP A 5 16.87 27.19 25.84
CA ASP A 5 15.94 26.40 26.69
C ASP A 5 15.53 25.05 26.07
N LEU A 6 15.63 24.89 24.74
CA LEU A 6 15.35 23.63 24.05
C LEU A 6 16.48 22.60 24.21
N LEU A 7 17.72 23.05 24.38
CA LEU A 7 18.91 22.19 24.55
C LEU A 7 19.06 21.64 25.97
N LEU A 8 18.36 22.21 26.96
CA LEU A 8 18.37 21.77 28.35
C LEU A 8 17.25 20.80 28.72
N ARG A 9 16.29 20.51 27.82
CA ARG A 9 15.27 19.51 28.05
C ARG A 9 15.88 18.13 27.87
N GLN A 10 15.99 17.38 28.98
CA GLN A 10 16.35 15.96 28.93
C GLN A 10 15.46 15.22 27.93
N MET A 11 16.07 14.44 27.02
CA MET A 11 15.33 13.62 26.09
C MET A 11 14.39 12.65 26.83
N PRO A 12 13.20 12.33 26.32
CA PRO A 12 12.28 11.42 26.96
C PRO A 12 12.92 10.07 27.28
N HIS A 13 12.93 9.66 28.54
CA HIS A 13 13.45 8.39 29.01
C HIS A 13 12.73 7.94 30.29
N SER A 14 12.90 6.69 30.66
CA SER A 14 12.48 6.13 31.95
C SER A 14 13.59 5.24 32.47
N LEU A 15 14.37 5.77 33.40
CA LEU A 15 15.47 5.03 34.03
C LEU A 15 14.96 3.78 34.73
N GLU A 16 13.88 3.92 35.50
CA GLU A 16 13.24 2.81 36.24
C GLU A 16 12.72 1.73 35.27
N GLY A 17 12.12 2.13 34.12
CA GLY A 17 11.66 1.19 33.10
C GLY A 17 12.82 0.41 32.48
N GLU A 18 13.91 1.09 32.11
CA GLU A 18 15.11 0.45 31.55
C GLU A 18 15.75 -0.52 32.54
N GLN A 19 15.88 -0.11 33.80
CA GLN A 19 16.43 -0.94 34.91
C GLN A 19 15.55 -2.17 35.16
N ALA A 20 14.22 -2.00 35.18
CA ALA A 20 13.28 -3.09 35.41
C ALA A 20 13.29 -4.11 34.26
N VAL A 21 13.42 -3.67 33.00
CA VAL A 21 13.59 -4.58 31.86
C VAL A 21 14.86 -5.42 32.04
N LEU A 22 16.00 -4.76 32.24
CA LEU A 22 17.29 -5.44 32.36
C LEU A 22 17.33 -6.38 33.57
N GLY A 23 16.80 -5.92 34.72
CA GLY A 23 16.68 -6.73 35.94
C GLY A 23 15.83 -7.98 35.71
N SER A 24 14.67 -7.84 35.01
CA SER A 24 13.82 -9.00 34.67
C SER A 24 14.57 -10.03 33.81
N MET A 25 15.35 -9.57 32.80
CA MET A 25 16.13 -10.46 31.93
C MET A 25 17.28 -11.17 32.65
N LEU A 26 17.82 -10.57 33.73
CA LEU A 26 18.91 -11.15 34.52
C LEU A 26 18.41 -12.17 35.56
N ILE A 27 17.18 -12.05 36.03
CA ILE A 27 16.59 -12.98 36.98
C ILE A 27 15.79 -14.12 36.34
N ASP A 28 15.30 -13.89 35.12
CA ASP A 28 14.45 -14.84 34.39
C ASP A 28 14.83 -14.88 32.90
N ALA A 29 15.56 -15.93 32.51
CA ALA A 29 16.00 -16.10 31.13
C ALA A 29 14.86 -16.39 30.14
N ASP A 30 13.71 -16.87 30.61
CA ASP A 30 12.56 -17.19 29.75
C ASP A 30 11.93 -15.90 29.16
N CYS A 31 11.95 -14.79 29.91
CA CYS A 31 11.41 -13.52 29.41
C CYS A 31 12.31 -12.84 28.36
N VAL A 32 13.58 -13.24 28.23
CA VAL A 32 14.57 -12.61 27.34
C VAL A 32 14.07 -12.62 25.90
N LYS A 33 13.49 -13.72 25.44
CA LYS A 33 12.96 -13.84 24.08
C LYS A 33 11.89 -12.78 23.81
N ASP A 34 10.91 -12.64 24.69
CA ASP A 34 9.78 -11.72 24.51
C ASP A 34 10.26 -10.25 24.52
N VAL A 35 11.27 -9.94 25.33
CA VAL A 35 11.90 -8.61 25.38
C VAL A 35 12.68 -8.34 24.08
N MET A 36 13.47 -9.30 23.61
CA MET A 36 14.26 -9.18 22.35
C MET A 36 13.40 -8.99 21.13
N ASP A 37 12.18 -9.53 21.12
CA ASP A 37 11.22 -9.32 20.04
C ASP A 37 10.71 -7.87 19.96
N LYS A 38 10.74 -7.12 21.06
CA LYS A 38 10.13 -5.79 21.19
C LYS A 38 11.11 -4.64 21.30
N LEU A 39 12.28 -4.86 21.86
CA LEU A 39 13.28 -3.82 22.11
C LEU A 39 14.59 -4.07 21.32
N ARG A 40 15.27 -2.98 21.04
CA ARG A 40 16.60 -2.96 20.43
C ARG A 40 17.58 -2.20 21.34
N PRO A 41 18.90 -2.38 21.22
CA PRO A 41 19.87 -1.64 22.03
C PRO A 41 19.70 -0.12 21.92
N SER A 42 19.29 0.40 20.74
CA SER A 42 19.02 1.83 20.51
C SER A 42 17.84 2.39 21.31
N ASP A 43 16.97 1.54 21.85
CA ASP A 43 15.79 1.96 22.62
C ASP A 43 16.16 2.38 24.04
N PHE A 44 17.36 2.02 24.51
CA PHE A 44 17.86 2.40 25.81
C PHE A 44 18.56 3.77 25.76
N TYR A 45 18.16 4.66 26.66
CA TYR A 45 18.70 6.02 26.76
C TYR A 45 20.07 6.04 27.40
N LEU A 46 20.21 5.34 28.54
CA LEU A 46 21.48 5.26 29.25
C LEU A 46 22.46 4.36 28.48
N ARG A 47 23.67 4.88 28.24
CA ARG A 47 24.73 4.14 27.57
C ARG A 47 25.03 2.81 28.29
N GLN A 48 25.12 2.82 29.61
CA GLN A 48 25.40 1.63 30.41
C GLN A 48 24.29 0.55 30.21
N ASN A 49 23.00 0.95 30.22
CA ASN A 49 21.89 0.05 30.00
C ASN A 49 21.89 -0.53 28.58
N ARG A 50 22.23 0.30 27.60
CA ARG A 50 22.40 -0.12 26.21
C ARG A 50 23.50 -1.16 26.04
N GLU A 51 24.66 -0.96 26.65
CA GLU A 51 25.79 -1.89 26.59
C GLU A 51 25.46 -3.24 27.26
N ILE A 52 24.73 -3.23 28.40
CA ILE A 52 24.25 -4.43 29.05
C ILE A 52 23.26 -5.16 28.13
N PHE A 53 22.26 -4.44 27.59
CA PHE A 53 21.28 -5.03 26.71
C PHE A 53 21.92 -5.62 25.44
N GLU A 54 22.87 -4.95 24.83
CA GLU A 54 23.62 -5.41 23.65
C GLU A 54 24.41 -6.69 23.97
N THR A 55 25.00 -6.77 25.15
CA THR A 55 25.69 -7.98 25.62
C THR A 55 24.70 -9.14 25.77
N ILE A 56 23.55 -8.92 26.44
CA ILE A 56 22.49 -9.92 26.59
C ILE A 56 21.95 -10.34 25.21
N TYR A 57 21.74 -9.40 24.29
CA TYR A 57 21.30 -9.66 22.91
C TYR A 57 22.29 -10.58 22.18
N THR A 58 23.57 -10.31 22.30
CA THR A 58 24.62 -11.14 21.71
C THR A 58 24.65 -12.55 22.33
N MET A 59 24.56 -12.65 23.65
CA MET A 59 24.51 -13.93 24.37
C MET A 59 23.31 -14.76 23.95
N PHE A 60 22.14 -14.15 23.86
CA PHE A 60 20.91 -14.79 23.39
C PHE A 60 21.05 -15.33 21.95
N THR A 61 21.63 -14.53 21.05
CA THR A 61 21.86 -14.93 19.64
C THR A 61 22.77 -16.18 19.53
N TYR A 62 23.75 -16.29 20.43
CA TYR A 62 24.66 -17.45 20.47
C TYR A 62 24.22 -18.55 21.43
N ALA A 63 22.97 -18.53 21.92
CA ALA A 63 22.40 -19.49 22.85
C ALA A 63 23.25 -19.72 24.11
N LYS A 64 23.91 -18.66 24.62
CA LYS A 64 24.68 -18.70 25.86
C LYS A 64 23.73 -18.52 27.06
N PRO A 65 24.04 -19.13 28.23
CA PRO A 65 23.27 -18.90 29.44
C PRO A 65 23.35 -17.42 29.87
N ILE A 66 22.21 -16.87 30.27
CA ILE A 66 22.06 -15.45 30.63
C ILE A 66 21.73 -15.36 32.11
N ASP A 67 22.67 -14.85 32.88
CA ASP A 67 22.55 -14.46 34.28
C ASP A 67 23.56 -13.38 34.62
N GLY A 68 23.47 -12.78 35.81
CA GLY A 68 24.33 -11.68 36.20
C GLY A 68 25.84 -11.99 36.19
N ILE A 69 26.25 -13.25 36.39
CA ILE A 69 27.67 -13.66 36.38
C ILE A 69 28.16 -13.84 34.95
N THR A 70 27.39 -14.52 34.11
CA THR A 70 27.74 -14.78 32.71
C THR A 70 27.77 -13.51 31.88
N VAL A 71 26.83 -12.56 32.12
CA VAL A 71 26.82 -11.23 31.51
C VAL A 71 28.05 -10.44 31.91
N CYS A 72 28.45 -10.41 33.17
CA CYS A 72 29.72 -9.80 33.60
C CYS A 72 30.91 -10.34 32.82
N GLY A 73 31.00 -11.67 32.68
CA GLY A 73 32.11 -12.32 31.98
C GLY A 73 32.16 -11.97 30.47
N GLU A 74 31.00 -11.86 29.83
CA GLU A 74 30.94 -11.45 28.40
C GLU A 74 31.25 -9.96 28.21
N MET A 75 30.76 -9.08 29.11
CA MET A 75 31.11 -7.66 29.10
C MET A 75 32.63 -7.44 29.29
N GLN A 76 33.27 -8.26 30.14
CA GLN A 76 34.72 -8.20 30.34
C GLN A 76 35.48 -8.59 29.06
N LYS A 77 35.01 -9.62 28.34
CA LYS A 77 35.60 -10.02 27.04
C LYS A 77 35.38 -8.96 25.96
N ALA A 78 34.24 -8.28 25.98
CA ALA A 78 33.89 -7.22 25.05
C ALA A 78 34.60 -5.88 25.35
N GLY A 79 35.27 -5.74 26.51
CA GLY A 79 35.97 -4.50 26.90
C GLY A 79 35.01 -3.39 27.38
N THR A 80 33.74 -3.70 27.67
CA THR A 80 32.72 -2.76 28.17
C THR A 80 32.52 -2.85 29.69
N TYR A 81 33.33 -3.70 30.35
CA TYR A 81 33.26 -3.94 31.79
C TYR A 81 34.13 -2.95 32.59
N ASP A 82 33.56 -2.31 33.59
CA ASP A 82 34.24 -1.52 34.60
C ASP A 82 34.22 -2.27 35.95
N GLU A 83 35.41 -2.58 36.50
CA GLU A 83 35.55 -3.35 37.74
C GLU A 83 34.89 -2.67 38.94
N ASN A 84 34.78 -1.35 38.96
CA ASN A 84 34.26 -0.60 40.09
C ASN A 84 32.72 -0.45 40.05
N THR A 85 32.12 -0.47 38.88
CA THR A 85 30.71 -0.08 38.70
C THR A 85 29.81 -1.16 38.12
N THR A 86 30.28 -1.95 37.13
CA THR A 86 29.42 -2.86 36.38
C THR A 86 28.82 -3.96 37.24
N ARG A 87 29.65 -4.62 38.09
CA ARG A 87 29.19 -5.73 38.94
C ARG A 87 28.17 -5.27 39.98
N SER A 88 28.43 -4.14 40.61
CA SER A 88 27.50 -3.57 41.61
C SER A 88 26.19 -3.12 40.98
N TYR A 89 26.27 -2.57 39.73
CA TYR A 89 25.07 -2.15 39.01
C TYR A 89 24.20 -3.33 38.53
N LEU A 90 24.79 -4.41 38.03
CA LEU A 90 24.03 -5.64 37.69
C LEU A 90 23.36 -6.23 38.93
N ALA A 91 24.05 -6.25 40.08
CA ALA A 91 23.44 -6.71 41.35
C ALA A 91 22.26 -5.81 41.77
N GLN A 92 22.41 -4.49 41.62
CA GLN A 92 21.35 -3.52 41.87
C GLN A 92 20.14 -3.72 40.97
N LEU A 93 20.35 -3.98 39.65
CA LEU A 93 19.26 -4.26 38.71
C LEU A 93 18.42 -5.48 39.13
N MET A 94 19.09 -6.56 39.58
CA MET A 94 18.41 -7.75 40.08
C MET A 94 17.67 -7.51 41.40
N GLU A 95 18.21 -6.65 42.31
CA GLU A 95 17.60 -6.31 43.56
C GLU A 95 16.35 -5.42 43.43
N ILE A 96 16.38 -4.45 42.50
CA ILE A 96 15.26 -3.53 42.23
C ILE A 96 14.08 -4.27 41.57
N THR A 97 14.34 -5.38 40.87
CA THR A 97 13.34 -6.10 40.10
C THR A 97 13.02 -7.44 40.74
N PRO A 98 12.04 -7.52 41.64
CA PRO A 98 11.76 -8.76 42.40
C PRO A 98 11.07 -9.85 41.58
N THR A 99 10.51 -9.52 40.39
CA THR A 99 9.78 -10.45 39.52
C THR A 99 9.81 -10.00 38.07
N SER A 100 9.85 -10.96 37.14
CA SER A 100 9.74 -10.76 35.71
C SER A 100 8.28 -10.65 35.20
N ALA A 101 7.28 -10.90 36.08
CA ALA A 101 5.87 -11.01 35.67
C ALA A 101 5.32 -9.81 34.91
N ASN A 102 5.83 -8.60 35.16
CA ASN A 102 5.38 -7.36 34.52
C ASN A 102 6.37 -6.83 33.46
N VAL A 103 7.32 -7.64 32.99
CA VAL A 103 8.37 -7.19 32.08
C VAL A 103 7.80 -6.51 30.83
N MET A 104 6.69 -7.00 30.29
CA MET A 104 6.08 -6.43 29.07
C MET A 104 5.51 -5.02 29.29
N GLU A 105 5.07 -4.67 30.48
CA GLU A 105 4.67 -3.30 30.82
C GLU A 105 5.90 -2.37 30.85
N TYR A 106 7.02 -2.85 31.40
CA TYR A 106 8.28 -2.09 31.38
C TYR A 106 8.83 -1.92 29.96
N VAL A 107 8.73 -2.96 29.14
CA VAL A 107 9.06 -2.93 27.70
C VAL A 107 8.23 -1.85 26.99
N ALA A 108 6.92 -1.78 27.24
CA ALA A 108 6.05 -0.77 26.65
C ALA A 108 6.50 0.67 27.03
N ILE A 109 6.85 0.89 28.32
CA ILE A 109 7.34 2.19 28.81
C ILE A 109 8.63 2.58 28.10
N VAL A 110 9.62 1.69 28.01
CA VAL A 110 10.91 1.96 27.35
C VAL A 110 10.69 2.27 25.86
N ARG A 111 9.86 1.48 25.18
CA ARG A 111 9.50 1.65 23.77
C ARG A 111 8.83 2.99 23.50
N ASP A 112 7.87 3.40 24.30
CA ASP A 112 7.19 4.69 24.16
C ASP A 112 8.17 5.86 24.31
N LYS A 113 9.09 5.77 25.29
CA LYS A 113 10.14 6.80 25.45
C LYS A 113 11.13 6.82 24.31
N ALA A 114 11.50 5.67 23.77
CA ALA A 114 12.34 5.56 22.58
C ALA A 114 11.66 6.19 21.35
N LEU A 115 10.36 5.94 21.16
CA LEU A 115 9.58 6.57 20.09
C LEU A 115 9.60 8.10 20.20
N LEU A 116 9.32 8.63 21.38
CA LEU A 116 9.33 10.08 21.62
C LEU A 116 10.71 10.68 21.37
N ARG A 117 11.79 9.97 21.69
CA ARG A 117 13.17 10.39 21.31
C ARG A 117 13.35 10.40 19.79
N GLY A 118 12.89 9.37 19.09
CA GLY A 118 12.94 9.32 17.63
C GLY A 118 12.21 10.50 16.99
N VAL A 119 11.02 10.84 17.49
CA VAL A 119 10.25 12.01 17.02
C VAL A 119 11.01 13.30 17.31
N ALA A 120 11.57 13.47 18.52
CA ALA A 120 12.31 14.66 18.89
C ALA A 120 13.59 14.83 18.02
N GLN A 121 14.28 13.75 17.73
CA GLN A 121 15.45 13.75 16.86
C GLN A 121 15.07 14.10 15.41
N ALA A 122 14.02 13.48 14.87
CA ALA A 122 13.52 13.79 13.53
C ALA A 122 13.12 15.28 13.42
N ALA A 123 12.43 15.83 14.43
CA ALA A 123 12.07 17.24 14.48
C ALA A 123 13.32 18.16 14.49
N ALA A 124 14.36 17.81 15.25
CA ALA A 124 15.62 18.57 15.28
C ALA A 124 16.32 18.54 13.92
N GLU A 125 16.38 17.38 13.28
CA GLU A 125 16.98 17.22 11.95
C GLU A 125 16.20 18.00 10.88
N ILE A 126 14.84 17.96 10.92
CA ILE A 126 13.99 18.73 10.03
C ILE A 126 14.23 20.24 10.22
N THR A 127 14.33 20.68 11.48
CA THR A 127 14.61 22.09 11.79
C THR A 127 15.98 22.52 11.22
N ALA A 128 16.99 21.67 11.35
CA ALA A 128 18.34 21.93 10.79
C ALA A 128 18.28 22.05 9.26
N MET A 129 17.58 21.14 8.57
CA MET A 129 17.42 21.19 7.11
C MET A 129 16.74 22.49 6.63
N VAL A 130 15.71 22.94 7.36
CA VAL A 130 15.04 24.22 7.05
C VAL A 130 15.96 25.41 7.27
N GLN A 131 16.80 25.39 8.31
CA GLN A 131 17.76 26.47 8.63
C GLN A 131 18.94 26.53 7.66
N GLU A 132 19.40 25.40 7.17
CA GLU A 132 20.46 25.32 6.16
C GLU A 132 20.02 25.88 4.81
N GLY A 133 18.73 25.82 4.49
CA GLY A 133 18.13 26.42 3.29
C GLY A 133 18.66 25.84 1.97
N VAL A 134 19.18 24.61 1.99
CA VAL A 134 19.72 23.94 0.82
C VAL A 134 18.61 23.10 0.16
N GLY A 135 18.15 23.50 -1.04
CA GLY A 135 17.10 22.82 -1.79
C GLY A 135 15.81 23.63 -1.93
N GLU A 136 14.89 23.15 -2.74
CA GLU A 136 13.55 23.73 -2.87
C GLU A 136 12.67 23.33 -1.68
N ALA A 137 11.66 24.15 -1.37
CA ALA A 137 10.74 23.90 -0.25
C ALA A 137 10.05 22.53 -0.34
N SER A 138 9.74 22.07 -1.56
CA SER A 138 9.17 20.75 -1.85
C SER A 138 10.12 19.61 -1.47
N GLU A 139 11.42 19.76 -1.75
CA GLU A 139 12.45 18.76 -1.43
C GLU A 139 12.65 18.61 0.09
N ILE A 140 12.63 19.77 0.79
CA ILE A 140 12.75 19.79 2.27
C ILE A 140 11.51 19.14 2.90
N LEU A 141 10.31 19.42 2.37
CA LEU A 141 9.06 18.82 2.87
C LEU A 141 9.06 17.31 2.70
N GLU A 142 9.46 16.82 1.53
CA GLU A 142 9.54 15.38 1.25
C GLU A 142 10.55 14.66 2.17
N ALA A 143 11.74 15.26 2.34
CA ALA A 143 12.75 14.73 3.24
C ALA A 143 12.26 14.73 4.71
N ALA A 144 11.48 15.74 5.12
CA ALA A 144 10.87 15.80 6.43
C ALA A 144 9.83 14.68 6.63
N GLU A 145 8.97 14.45 5.65
CA GLU A 145 8.00 13.34 5.67
C GLU A 145 8.70 11.97 5.77
N GLN A 146 9.76 11.76 5.00
CA GLN A 146 10.55 10.53 5.06
C GLN A 146 11.17 10.31 6.45
N LYS A 147 11.67 11.35 7.12
CA LYS A 147 12.24 11.24 8.47
C LYS A 147 11.18 10.87 9.51
N VAL A 148 10.01 11.51 9.46
CA VAL A 148 8.89 11.17 10.35
C VAL A 148 8.39 9.74 10.08
N TYR A 149 8.32 9.36 8.82
CA TYR A 149 7.94 8.01 8.42
C TYR A 149 8.93 6.95 8.89
N ALA A 150 10.25 7.23 8.83
CA ALA A 150 11.30 6.33 9.30
C ALA A 150 11.18 6.02 10.80
N VAL A 151 10.80 7.01 11.63
CA VAL A 151 10.54 6.80 13.06
C VAL A 151 9.40 5.80 13.26
N ARG A 152 8.33 5.88 12.46
CA ARG A 152 7.20 4.94 12.51
C ARG A 152 7.60 3.55 12.00
N ARG A 153 8.38 3.46 10.93
CA ARG A 153 8.81 2.20 10.31
C ARG A 153 9.81 1.43 11.17
N GLY A 154 10.67 2.12 11.91
CA GLY A 154 11.61 1.50 12.86
C GLY A 154 10.91 0.69 13.95
N GLN A 155 9.62 0.97 14.20
CA GLN A 155 8.78 0.21 15.15
C GLN A 155 7.92 -0.87 14.50
N SER A 156 7.73 -0.82 13.18
CA SER A 156 6.99 -1.81 12.39
C SER A 156 7.96 -2.78 11.70
N ALA A 157 8.95 -3.31 12.43
CA ALA A 157 9.41 -4.63 12.08
C ALA A 157 8.18 -5.54 12.28
N GLN A 158 7.50 -5.89 11.18
CA GLN A 158 6.49 -6.95 11.23
C GLN A 158 7.23 -8.20 11.69
N ASP A 159 7.07 -8.53 12.97
CA ASP A 159 7.59 -9.76 13.53
C ASP A 159 7.03 -10.91 12.67
N MET A 160 7.84 -11.96 12.45
CA MET A 160 7.35 -13.16 11.81
C MET A 160 6.19 -13.71 12.66
N VAL A 161 4.99 -13.73 12.07
CA VAL A 161 3.81 -14.24 12.75
C VAL A 161 3.81 -15.77 12.64
N PRO A 162 3.80 -16.52 13.74
CA PRO A 162 3.74 -17.97 13.70
C PRO A 162 2.43 -18.44 13.06
N LEU A 163 2.50 -19.47 12.22
CA LEU A 163 1.37 -20.01 11.46
C LEU A 163 0.12 -20.27 12.32
N ARG A 164 0.33 -20.72 13.58
CA ARG A 164 -0.74 -20.97 14.56
C ARG A 164 -1.62 -19.74 14.87
N GLN A 165 -1.10 -18.51 14.67
CA GLN A 165 -1.86 -17.27 14.88
C GLN A 165 -2.60 -16.85 13.60
N VAL A 166 -2.12 -17.24 12.43
CA VAL A 166 -2.72 -16.92 11.14
C VAL A 166 -3.84 -17.90 10.78
N LEU A 167 -3.70 -19.18 11.19
CA LEU A 167 -4.67 -20.24 10.86
C LEU A 167 -6.13 -19.92 11.27
N PRO A 168 -6.42 -19.38 12.46
CA PRO A 168 -7.79 -19.02 12.82
C PRO A 168 -8.41 -18.02 11.86
N GLU A 169 -7.69 -16.96 11.48
CA GLU A 169 -8.17 -15.95 10.52
C GLU A 169 -8.45 -16.56 9.14
N VAL A 170 -7.63 -17.53 8.72
CA VAL A 170 -7.86 -18.26 7.46
C VAL A 170 -9.11 -19.13 7.53
N LEU A 171 -9.32 -19.83 8.66
CA LEU A 171 -10.48 -20.69 8.86
C LEU A 171 -11.78 -19.87 8.94
N ASP A 172 -11.77 -18.75 9.66
CA ASP A 172 -12.91 -17.83 9.75
C ASP A 172 -13.28 -17.30 8.35
N ARG A 173 -12.27 -16.88 7.56
CA ARG A 173 -12.47 -16.43 6.20
C ARG A 173 -13.06 -17.53 5.30
N LEU A 174 -12.59 -18.78 5.42
CA LEU A 174 -13.11 -19.91 4.66
C LEU A 174 -14.58 -20.19 5.07
N GLY A 175 -14.92 -20.04 6.36
CA GLY A 175 -16.29 -20.14 6.85
C GLY A 175 -17.21 -19.09 6.20
N GLU A 176 -16.81 -17.81 6.25
CA GLU A 176 -17.54 -16.70 5.62
C GLU A 176 -17.74 -16.91 4.11
N MET A 177 -16.70 -17.40 3.41
CA MET A 177 -16.77 -17.69 1.98
C MET A 177 -17.71 -18.86 1.68
N SER A 178 -17.77 -19.88 2.54
CA SER A 178 -18.65 -21.04 2.38
C SER A 178 -20.14 -20.68 2.57
N GLU A 179 -20.42 -19.67 3.39
CA GLU A 179 -21.79 -19.18 3.65
C GLU A 179 -22.24 -18.13 2.62
N SER A 180 -21.32 -17.53 1.86
CA SER A 180 -21.67 -16.52 0.87
C SER A 180 -22.07 -17.14 -0.47
N ASP A 181 -23.18 -16.69 -1.06
CA ASP A 181 -23.68 -17.19 -2.36
C ASP A 181 -22.69 -16.98 -3.52
N ASN A 182 -21.77 -16.04 -3.41
CA ASN A 182 -20.85 -15.67 -4.50
C ASN A 182 -19.50 -16.37 -4.47
N HIS A 183 -19.11 -17.02 -3.36
CA HIS A 183 -17.84 -17.73 -3.17
C HIS A 183 -16.57 -17.00 -3.70
N LEU A 184 -16.60 -15.65 -3.76
CA LEU A 184 -15.49 -14.84 -4.27
C LEU A 184 -14.54 -14.43 -3.13
N PRO A 185 -13.24 -14.79 -3.20
CA PRO A 185 -12.26 -14.38 -2.21
C PRO A 185 -12.02 -12.87 -2.16
N GLY A 186 -12.12 -12.22 -3.31
CA GLY A 186 -11.87 -10.78 -3.49
C GLY A 186 -13.14 -9.97 -3.67
N LEU A 187 -12.99 -8.65 -3.83
CA LEU A 187 -14.12 -7.76 -4.19
C LEU A 187 -14.57 -8.05 -5.63
N SER A 188 -15.87 -8.15 -5.84
CA SER A 188 -16.43 -8.33 -7.19
C SER A 188 -16.17 -7.09 -8.04
N THR A 189 -15.73 -7.29 -9.29
CA THR A 189 -15.63 -6.24 -10.31
C THR A 189 -17.00 -5.81 -10.84
N GLY A 190 -18.05 -6.59 -10.54
CA GLY A 190 -19.38 -6.45 -11.14
C GLY A 190 -19.47 -7.04 -12.55
N LEU A 191 -18.41 -7.68 -13.02
CA LEU A 191 -18.32 -8.39 -14.30
C LEU A 191 -18.05 -9.86 -14.01
N SER A 192 -19.13 -10.67 -13.92
CA SER A 192 -19.06 -12.06 -13.43
C SER A 192 -18.04 -12.92 -14.16
N ALA A 193 -17.92 -12.78 -15.49
CA ALA A 193 -16.96 -13.52 -16.29
C ALA A 193 -15.49 -13.14 -15.96
N VAL A 194 -15.23 -11.88 -15.61
CA VAL A 194 -13.91 -11.41 -15.13
C VAL A 194 -13.67 -11.97 -13.74
N ASP A 195 -14.64 -11.85 -12.83
CA ASP A 195 -14.56 -12.31 -11.46
C ASP A 195 -14.25 -13.81 -11.36
N GLN A 196 -14.89 -14.63 -12.20
CA GLN A 196 -14.60 -16.07 -12.28
C GLN A 196 -13.14 -16.35 -12.68
N LYS A 197 -12.54 -15.49 -13.53
CA LYS A 197 -11.19 -15.71 -14.04
C LYS A 197 -10.13 -15.23 -13.04
N ILE A 198 -10.35 -14.09 -12.36
CA ILE A 198 -9.37 -13.50 -11.44
C ILE A 198 -9.69 -13.75 -9.97
N THR A 199 -10.80 -14.43 -9.64
CA THR A 199 -11.30 -14.65 -8.26
C THR A 199 -11.62 -13.37 -7.50
N GLY A 200 -12.04 -12.31 -8.26
CA GLY A 200 -12.27 -10.97 -7.73
C GLY A 200 -10.98 -10.19 -7.45
N LEU A 201 -11.13 -8.97 -6.92
CA LEU A 201 -10.01 -8.10 -6.57
C LEU A 201 -9.57 -8.40 -5.14
N ASN A 202 -8.45 -9.11 -4.99
CA ASN A 202 -7.96 -9.52 -3.68
C ASN A 202 -7.23 -8.40 -2.96
N LYS A 203 -7.28 -8.41 -1.63
CA LYS A 203 -6.52 -7.46 -0.80
C LYS A 203 -5.02 -7.56 -1.10
N SER A 204 -4.34 -6.42 -1.04
CA SER A 204 -2.89 -6.31 -1.27
C SER A 204 -2.43 -6.62 -2.70
N ASP A 205 -3.35 -6.85 -3.66
CA ASP A 205 -2.99 -7.07 -5.05
C ASP A 205 -2.74 -5.77 -5.80
N LEU A 206 -1.71 -5.78 -6.63
CA LEU A 206 -1.48 -4.80 -7.68
C LEU A 206 -1.99 -5.37 -9.01
N ILE A 207 -3.05 -4.77 -9.54
CA ILE A 207 -3.65 -5.13 -10.82
C ILE A 207 -3.24 -4.11 -11.87
N LEU A 208 -2.57 -4.55 -12.92
CA LEU A 208 -2.24 -3.71 -14.06
C LEU A 208 -3.32 -3.87 -15.13
N LEU A 209 -3.95 -2.78 -15.51
CA LEU A 209 -4.89 -2.73 -16.62
C LEU A 209 -4.27 -1.93 -17.77
N ALA A 210 -3.92 -2.59 -18.86
CA ALA A 210 -3.24 -1.95 -19.97
C ALA A 210 -4.03 -2.06 -21.29
N ALA A 211 -4.00 -1.00 -22.07
CA ALA A 211 -4.65 -0.96 -23.37
C ALA A 211 -4.03 0.12 -24.28
N ARG A 212 -4.32 0.03 -25.57
CA ARG A 212 -4.10 1.13 -26.51
C ARG A 212 -5.14 2.24 -26.27
N PRO A 213 -4.83 3.50 -26.63
CA PRO A 213 -5.82 4.58 -26.60
C PRO A 213 -7.10 4.21 -27.37
N GLY A 214 -8.25 4.64 -26.86
CA GLY A 214 -9.54 4.37 -27.49
C GLY A 214 -10.17 3.00 -27.16
N MET A 215 -9.46 2.07 -26.49
CA MET A 215 -9.98 0.75 -26.13
C MET A 215 -10.97 0.77 -24.95
N GLY A 216 -11.10 1.89 -24.23
CA GLY A 216 -12.02 2.01 -23.08
C GLY A 216 -11.39 1.75 -21.73
N LYS A 217 -10.03 1.79 -21.59
CA LYS A 217 -9.29 1.52 -20.35
C LYS A 217 -9.84 2.25 -19.11
N THR A 218 -9.94 3.58 -19.17
CA THR A 218 -10.48 4.41 -18.08
C THR A 218 -11.93 4.09 -17.78
N SER A 219 -12.76 3.85 -18.81
CA SER A 219 -14.17 3.47 -18.64
C SER A 219 -14.31 2.12 -17.92
N PHE A 220 -13.48 1.14 -18.27
CA PHE A 220 -13.46 -0.16 -17.61
C PHE A 220 -13.10 -0.05 -16.13
N ALA A 221 -12.07 0.71 -15.80
CA ALA A 221 -11.67 0.95 -14.42
C ALA A 221 -12.73 1.71 -13.62
N LEU A 222 -13.40 2.71 -14.22
CA LEU A 222 -14.48 3.44 -13.59
C LEU A 222 -15.73 2.58 -13.37
N ASN A 223 -16.05 1.68 -14.31
CA ASN A 223 -17.16 0.73 -14.12
C ASN A 223 -16.88 -0.20 -12.94
N ILE A 224 -15.66 -0.74 -12.83
CA ILE A 224 -15.23 -1.53 -11.67
C ILE A 224 -15.33 -0.69 -10.38
N ALA A 225 -14.80 0.54 -10.38
CA ALA A 225 -14.85 1.44 -9.24
C ALA A 225 -16.28 1.67 -8.74
N LEU A 226 -17.20 1.94 -9.66
CA LEU A 226 -18.62 2.14 -9.35
C LEU A 226 -19.28 0.86 -8.81
N ASN A 227 -19.02 -0.27 -9.45
CA ASN A 227 -19.57 -1.56 -9.02
C ASN A 227 -19.10 -1.94 -7.61
N VAL A 228 -17.81 -1.77 -7.31
CA VAL A 228 -17.24 -2.00 -5.97
C VAL A 228 -17.89 -1.07 -4.94
N ALA A 229 -17.98 0.23 -5.24
CA ALA A 229 -18.56 1.20 -4.31
C ALA A 229 -20.03 0.92 -4.01
N LYS A 230 -20.81 0.44 -5.02
CA LYS A 230 -22.21 0.06 -4.87
C LYS A 230 -22.40 -1.24 -4.08
N ALA A 231 -21.57 -2.26 -4.35
CA ALA A 231 -21.76 -3.61 -3.80
C ALA A 231 -21.37 -3.71 -2.32
N VAL A 232 -20.26 -3.08 -1.92
CA VAL A 232 -19.69 -3.29 -0.57
C VAL A 232 -19.72 -2.05 0.31
N HIS A 233 -20.26 -0.93 -0.16
CA HIS A 233 -20.34 0.35 0.56
C HIS A 233 -18.98 0.79 1.15
N LYS A 234 -17.89 0.53 0.43
CA LYS A 234 -16.55 0.95 0.78
C LYS A 234 -16.13 2.17 -0.01
N THR A 235 -15.23 2.95 0.56
CA THR A 235 -14.61 4.09 -0.13
C THR A 235 -13.74 3.60 -1.28
N VAL A 236 -13.91 4.18 -2.46
CA VAL A 236 -13.03 3.97 -3.62
C VAL A 236 -12.28 5.25 -3.91
N ALA A 237 -10.95 5.19 -3.90
CA ALA A 237 -10.09 6.31 -4.26
C ALA A 237 -9.71 6.21 -5.74
N VAL A 238 -9.91 7.30 -6.49
CA VAL A 238 -9.56 7.40 -7.91
C VAL A 238 -8.59 8.56 -8.09
N PHE A 239 -7.38 8.27 -8.51
CA PHE A 239 -6.35 9.25 -8.87
C PHE A 239 -6.27 9.34 -10.39
N SER A 240 -6.56 10.52 -10.94
CA SER A 240 -6.57 10.76 -12.38
C SER A 240 -5.55 11.82 -12.76
N LEU A 241 -4.47 11.39 -13.40
CA LEU A 241 -3.41 12.29 -13.86
C LEU A 241 -3.65 12.81 -15.28
N GLU A 242 -4.66 12.27 -15.99
CA GLU A 242 -4.98 12.62 -17.38
C GLU A 242 -6.28 13.40 -17.51
N MET A 243 -7.31 13.01 -16.76
CA MET A 243 -8.66 13.54 -16.91
C MET A 243 -9.11 14.32 -15.69
N SER A 244 -9.86 15.42 -15.90
CA SER A 244 -10.43 16.18 -14.78
C SER A 244 -11.54 15.39 -14.05
N ARG A 245 -11.75 15.70 -12.79
CA ARG A 245 -12.83 15.12 -11.96
C ARG A 245 -14.21 15.28 -12.58
N GLU A 246 -14.47 16.39 -13.26
CA GLU A 246 -15.74 16.64 -13.96
C GLU A 246 -15.95 15.68 -15.12
N GLN A 247 -14.89 15.40 -15.89
CA GLN A 247 -14.94 14.44 -17.00
C GLN A 247 -15.20 13.02 -16.51
N LEU A 248 -14.57 12.62 -15.39
CA LEU A 248 -14.80 11.32 -14.77
C LEU A 248 -16.22 11.20 -14.22
N ALA A 249 -16.71 12.22 -13.51
CA ALA A 249 -18.08 12.27 -13.00
C ALA A 249 -19.10 12.19 -14.14
N THR A 250 -18.86 12.89 -15.26
CA THR A 250 -19.72 12.81 -16.45
C THR A 250 -19.77 11.39 -17.04
N ARG A 251 -18.63 10.68 -17.08
CA ARG A 251 -18.60 9.28 -17.54
C ARG A 251 -19.34 8.35 -16.58
N LEU A 252 -19.17 8.50 -15.26
CA LEU A 252 -19.92 7.74 -14.27
C LEU A 252 -21.43 7.99 -14.39
N LEU A 253 -21.82 9.24 -14.59
CA LEU A 253 -23.22 9.61 -14.77
C LEU A 253 -23.78 9.02 -16.08
N SER A 254 -23.03 9.08 -17.18
CA SER A 254 -23.42 8.48 -18.46
C SER A 254 -23.65 6.98 -18.34
N SER A 255 -22.73 6.28 -17.69
CA SER A 255 -22.78 4.84 -17.48
C SER A 255 -23.95 4.44 -16.58
N GLU A 256 -24.21 5.17 -15.49
CA GLU A 256 -25.28 4.84 -14.55
C GLU A 256 -26.67 5.22 -15.06
N ALA A 257 -26.78 6.36 -15.76
CA ALA A 257 -28.05 6.86 -16.30
C ALA A 257 -28.44 6.19 -17.63
N LEU A 258 -27.50 5.50 -18.29
CA LEU A 258 -27.67 5.05 -19.68
C LEU A 258 -28.11 6.20 -20.61
N VAL A 259 -27.43 7.35 -20.46
CA VAL A 259 -27.57 8.53 -21.29
C VAL A 259 -26.28 8.73 -22.06
N GLU A 260 -26.38 8.94 -23.38
CA GLU A 260 -25.21 9.10 -24.25
C GLU A 260 -24.22 10.15 -23.70
N ASN A 261 -22.96 9.79 -23.54
CA ASN A 261 -21.92 10.67 -23.01
C ASN A 261 -21.77 11.94 -23.86
N ASN A 262 -22.01 11.86 -25.17
CA ASN A 262 -21.98 13.01 -26.07
C ASN A 262 -23.09 14.00 -25.75
N ARG A 263 -24.29 13.54 -25.41
CA ARG A 263 -25.42 14.42 -25.02
C ARG A 263 -25.13 15.13 -23.70
N LEU A 264 -24.53 14.43 -22.73
CA LEU A 264 -24.10 15.06 -21.47
C LEU A 264 -23.07 16.15 -21.70
N LYS A 265 -22.09 15.92 -22.60
CA LYS A 265 -21.05 16.90 -22.93
C LYS A 265 -21.56 18.12 -23.68
N THR A 266 -22.54 17.92 -24.58
CA THR A 266 -23.06 19.01 -25.44
C THR A 266 -24.27 19.71 -24.87
N GLY A 267 -24.87 19.16 -23.79
CA GLY A 267 -26.12 19.67 -23.23
C GLY A 267 -27.37 19.36 -24.07
N ALA A 268 -27.25 18.55 -25.14
CA ALA A 268 -28.37 18.19 -26.03
C ALA A 268 -29.26 17.10 -25.39
N LEU A 269 -29.77 17.37 -24.19
CA LEU A 269 -30.55 16.43 -23.38
C LEU A 269 -32.03 16.51 -23.74
N ARG A 270 -32.70 15.37 -23.72
CA ARG A 270 -34.15 15.22 -23.85
C ARG A 270 -34.81 15.25 -22.47
N GLU A 271 -36.11 15.45 -22.41
CA GLU A 271 -36.86 15.44 -21.14
C GLU A 271 -36.70 14.11 -20.41
N THR A 272 -36.78 12.99 -21.14
CA THR A 272 -36.56 11.63 -20.61
C THR A 272 -35.12 11.39 -20.11
N ASP A 273 -34.13 12.11 -20.64
CA ASP A 273 -32.75 12.00 -20.19
C ASP A 273 -32.57 12.63 -18.80
N TRP A 274 -33.32 13.72 -18.50
CA TRP A 274 -33.30 14.37 -17.18
C TRP A 274 -33.84 13.47 -16.07
N GLU A 275 -34.90 12.69 -16.34
CA GLU A 275 -35.44 11.72 -15.37
C GLU A 275 -34.40 10.63 -15.04
N LYS A 276 -33.74 10.09 -16.08
CA LYS A 276 -32.67 9.08 -15.90
C LYS A 276 -31.47 9.65 -15.15
N ILE A 277 -31.06 10.89 -15.47
CA ILE A 277 -29.95 11.60 -14.80
C ILE A 277 -30.30 11.80 -13.32
N ALA A 278 -31.51 12.22 -12.98
CA ALA A 278 -31.94 12.42 -11.60
C ALA A 278 -31.93 11.09 -10.80
N GLY A 279 -32.38 9.99 -11.42
CA GLY A 279 -32.29 8.67 -10.84
C GLY A 279 -30.87 8.23 -10.57
N ALA A 280 -29.99 8.35 -11.58
CA ALA A 280 -28.57 8.03 -11.48
C ALA A 280 -27.84 8.89 -10.44
N ALA A 281 -28.12 10.19 -10.40
CA ALA A 281 -27.54 11.10 -9.40
C ALA A 281 -27.92 10.67 -7.97
N THR A 282 -29.16 10.19 -7.76
CA THR A 282 -29.59 9.67 -6.46
C THR A 282 -28.80 8.45 -6.03
N ILE A 283 -28.42 7.57 -6.97
CA ILE A 283 -27.58 6.40 -6.72
C ILE A 283 -26.14 6.83 -6.47
N LEU A 284 -25.58 7.67 -7.34
CA LEU A 284 -24.20 8.14 -7.23
C LEU A 284 -23.93 8.94 -5.96
N ASN A 285 -24.90 9.67 -5.42
CA ASN A 285 -24.78 10.37 -4.15
C ASN A 285 -24.67 9.42 -2.92
N LYS A 286 -25.04 8.15 -3.06
CA LYS A 286 -24.97 7.16 -1.97
C LYS A 286 -23.65 6.39 -1.95
N VAL A 287 -22.84 6.46 -3.01
CA VAL A 287 -21.55 5.80 -3.09
C VAL A 287 -20.41 6.74 -2.68
N ASP A 288 -19.42 6.21 -2.00
CA ASP A 288 -18.23 7.00 -1.59
C ASP A 288 -17.08 6.76 -2.58
N ILE A 289 -17.12 7.48 -3.70
CA ILE A 289 -16.02 7.54 -4.67
C ILE A 289 -15.33 8.89 -4.53
N ARG A 290 -14.04 8.88 -4.20
CA ARG A 290 -13.22 10.08 -4.03
C ARG A 290 -12.25 10.24 -5.18
N ILE A 291 -12.29 11.39 -5.84
CA ILE A 291 -11.50 11.67 -7.05
C ILE A 291 -10.51 12.77 -6.74
N ASP A 292 -9.23 12.50 -7.00
CA ASP A 292 -8.17 13.50 -7.07
C ASP A 292 -7.65 13.57 -8.51
N ASP A 293 -7.69 14.77 -9.11
CA ASP A 293 -7.24 15.03 -10.48
C ASP A 293 -5.97 15.90 -10.54
N ASN A 294 -5.19 15.91 -9.47
CA ASN A 294 -3.90 16.59 -9.44
C ASN A 294 -2.84 15.79 -10.22
N PRO A 295 -2.31 16.33 -11.34
CA PRO A 295 -1.37 15.61 -12.19
C PRO A 295 0.05 15.46 -11.60
N MET A 296 0.34 16.15 -10.48
CA MET A 296 1.67 16.18 -9.86
C MET A 296 1.82 15.22 -8.68
N LEU A 297 0.81 14.36 -8.41
CA LEU A 297 0.85 13.45 -7.28
C LEU A 297 1.90 12.36 -7.43
N SER A 298 2.71 12.18 -6.39
CA SER A 298 3.58 11.02 -6.22
C SER A 298 2.82 9.82 -5.60
N VAL A 299 3.38 8.61 -5.69
CA VAL A 299 2.82 7.42 -5.00
C VAL A 299 2.77 7.64 -3.48
N ALA A 300 3.74 8.37 -2.93
CA ALA A 300 3.78 8.70 -1.50
C ALA A 300 2.59 9.59 -1.09
N ASP A 301 2.27 10.61 -1.89
CA ASP A 301 1.11 11.49 -1.67
C ASP A 301 -0.20 10.72 -1.74
N MET A 302 -0.36 9.88 -2.78
CA MET A 302 -1.53 9.01 -2.93
C MET A 302 -1.71 8.09 -1.73
N ASN A 303 -0.62 7.47 -1.26
CA ASN A 303 -0.62 6.61 -0.08
C ASN A 303 -1.01 7.38 1.19
N ALA A 304 -0.46 8.59 1.38
CA ALA A 304 -0.78 9.46 2.51
C ALA A 304 -2.25 9.87 2.52
N GLN A 305 -2.83 10.20 1.36
CA GLN A 305 -4.26 10.50 1.22
C GLN A 305 -5.12 9.26 1.53
N CYS A 306 -4.79 8.11 0.95
CA CYS A 306 -5.52 6.86 1.16
C CYS A 306 -5.55 6.43 2.64
N ARG A 307 -4.47 6.64 3.40
CA ARG A 307 -4.42 6.33 4.84
C ARG A 307 -5.39 7.16 5.69
N ARG A 308 -5.81 8.32 5.21
CA ARG A 308 -6.79 9.20 5.89
C ARG A 308 -8.23 8.78 5.60
N LEU A 309 -8.46 7.91 4.60
CA LEU A 309 -9.79 7.46 4.23
C LEU A 309 -10.24 6.32 5.14
N ALA A 310 -11.36 6.49 5.79
CA ALA A 310 -12.01 5.41 6.52
C ALA A 310 -12.60 4.41 5.53
N ASN A 311 -12.55 3.11 5.87
CA ASN A 311 -13.20 2.04 5.12
C ASN A 311 -12.82 1.96 3.62
N LEU A 312 -11.54 2.23 3.30
CA LEU A 312 -11.02 2.13 1.93
C LEU A 312 -11.16 0.69 1.41
N GLY A 313 -11.68 0.54 0.19
CA GLY A 313 -11.90 -0.76 -0.45
C GLY A 313 -11.10 -0.98 -1.72
N LEU A 314 -10.87 0.08 -2.51
CA LEU A 314 -10.19 -0.01 -3.80
C LEU A 314 -9.47 1.31 -4.10
N VAL A 315 -8.31 1.22 -4.74
CA VAL A 315 -7.60 2.37 -5.31
C VAL A 315 -7.49 2.18 -6.82
N VAL A 316 -7.80 3.21 -7.58
CA VAL A 316 -7.65 3.27 -9.05
C VAL A 316 -6.73 4.42 -9.42
N ILE A 317 -5.73 4.18 -10.27
CA ILE A 317 -4.73 5.18 -10.68
C ILE A 317 -4.67 5.23 -12.21
N ASP A 318 -5.02 6.35 -12.81
CA ASP A 318 -5.01 6.59 -14.26
C ASP A 318 -4.04 7.74 -14.61
N TYR A 319 -2.87 7.53 -15.18
CA TYR A 319 -2.18 6.31 -15.54
C TYR A 319 -0.68 6.45 -15.24
N LEU A 320 0.00 5.32 -15.13
CA LEU A 320 1.36 5.18 -14.61
C LEU A 320 2.42 6.03 -15.33
N GLN A 321 2.33 6.16 -16.67
CA GLN A 321 3.36 6.86 -17.45
C GLN A 321 3.35 8.39 -17.28
N LEU A 322 2.33 8.97 -16.62
CA LEU A 322 2.29 10.39 -16.26
C LEU A 322 2.89 10.66 -14.87
N MET A 323 3.10 9.62 -14.08
CA MET A 323 3.70 9.78 -12.77
C MET A 323 5.16 10.19 -12.89
N THR A 324 5.55 11.17 -12.11
CA THR A 324 6.94 11.59 -11.94
C THR A 324 7.53 10.87 -10.72
N SER A 325 8.84 10.59 -10.77
CA SER A 325 9.55 10.17 -9.55
C SER A 325 9.50 11.32 -8.54
N ALA A 326 9.33 10.96 -7.26
CA ALA A 326 9.43 11.89 -6.15
C ALA A 326 10.80 12.60 -6.22
N GLY A 327 10.79 13.91 -6.54
CA GLY A 327 12.04 14.67 -6.66
C GLY A 327 12.05 15.72 -7.77
N GLY A 328 10.97 15.88 -8.56
CA GLY A 328 10.70 17.09 -9.40
C GLY A 328 11.70 17.50 -10.46
N LYS A 329 12.88 16.89 -10.55
CA LYS A 329 13.85 17.09 -11.63
C LYS A 329 14.00 15.79 -12.39
N GLY A 330 13.28 15.68 -13.52
CA GLY A 330 13.72 14.80 -14.59
C GLY A 330 15.16 15.21 -14.95
N TYR A 331 16.14 14.58 -14.32
CA TYR A 331 17.51 14.71 -14.79
C TYR A 331 17.51 14.24 -16.24
N ALA A 332 17.98 15.09 -17.14
CA ALA A 332 18.24 14.72 -18.52
C ALA A 332 19.30 13.60 -18.50
N GLY A 333 18.86 12.33 -18.38
CA GLY A 333 19.73 11.16 -18.23
C GLY A 333 19.19 10.02 -17.38
N GLU A 334 18.15 10.21 -16.57
CA GLU A 334 17.51 9.07 -15.89
C GLU A 334 16.81 8.15 -16.91
N ASN A 335 17.16 6.88 -16.83
CA ASN A 335 16.55 5.86 -17.68
C ASN A 335 15.08 5.72 -17.26
N ARG A 336 14.14 6.14 -18.13
CA ARG A 336 12.68 6.09 -17.91
C ARG A 336 12.22 4.71 -17.41
N GLN A 337 12.92 3.65 -17.80
CA GLN A 337 12.65 2.29 -17.31
C GLN A 337 12.89 2.16 -15.80
N GLN A 338 13.92 2.84 -15.26
CA GLN A 338 14.21 2.81 -13.83
C GLN A 338 13.11 3.53 -13.04
N VAL A 339 12.67 4.69 -13.49
CA VAL A 339 11.59 5.46 -12.85
C VAL A 339 10.30 4.64 -12.79
N VAL A 340 9.93 3.99 -13.90
CA VAL A 340 8.75 3.13 -13.98
C VAL A 340 8.88 1.92 -13.05
N SER A 341 10.09 1.36 -12.92
CA SER A 341 10.37 0.24 -12.00
C SER A 341 10.17 0.66 -10.54
N ASP A 342 10.69 1.82 -10.16
CA ASP A 342 10.57 2.32 -8.79
C ASP A 342 9.11 2.64 -8.43
N ILE A 343 8.37 3.27 -9.36
CA ILE A 343 6.93 3.53 -9.20
C ILE A 343 6.15 2.21 -9.03
N SER A 344 6.41 1.22 -9.87
CA SER A 344 5.77 -0.09 -9.81
C SER A 344 5.95 -0.75 -8.43
N ARG A 345 7.19 -0.76 -7.94
CA ARG A 345 7.52 -1.29 -6.63
C ARG A 345 6.82 -0.51 -5.50
N MET A 346 6.77 0.82 -5.58
CA MET A 346 6.07 1.66 -4.61
C MET A 346 4.57 1.38 -4.61
N LEU A 347 3.93 1.19 -5.79
CA LEU A 347 2.52 0.82 -5.89
C LEU A 347 2.23 -0.54 -5.25
N LYS A 348 3.12 -1.53 -5.44
CA LYS A 348 2.97 -2.83 -4.77
C LYS A 348 3.12 -2.73 -3.25
N ILE A 349 4.04 -1.89 -2.77
CA ILE A 349 4.18 -1.60 -1.34
C ILE A 349 2.91 -0.93 -0.81
N MET A 350 2.37 0.08 -1.52
CA MET A 350 1.13 0.78 -1.17
C MET A 350 -0.05 -0.19 -1.04
N ALA A 351 -0.24 -1.10 -2.01
CA ALA A 351 -1.30 -2.12 -1.96
C ALA A 351 -1.20 -2.99 -0.71
N LYS A 352 0.04 -3.41 -0.34
CA LYS A 352 0.29 -4.21 0.87
C LYS A 352 0.05 -3.42 2.17
N GLU A 353 0.52 -2.17 2.24
CA GLU A 353 0.38 -1.32 3.43
C GLU A 353 -1.07 -0.95 3.71
N LEU A 354 -1.82 -0.62 2.67
CA LEU A 354 -3.25 -0.28 2.77
C LEU A 354 -4.13 -1.53 2.92
N ASN A 355 -3.60 -2.71 2.59
CA ASN A 355 -4.33 -4.00 2.55
C ASN A 355 -5.59 -3.92 1.68
N VAL A 356 -5.50 -3.24 0.53
CA VAL A 356 -6.57 -3.11 -0.46
C VAL A 356 -6.02 -3.38 -1.87
N PRO A 357 -6.87 -3.82 -2.83
CA PRO A 357 -6.48 -3.89 -4.23
C PRO A 357 -6.17 -2.51 -4.81
N VAL A 358 -5.14 -2.44 -5.65
CA VAL A 358 -4.76 -1.25 -6.41
C VAL A 358 -4.82 -1.57 -7.89
N ILE A 359 -5.69 -0.91 -8.64
CA ILE A 359 -5.75 -0.98 -10.11
C ILE A 359 -4.94 0.18 -10.67
N CYS A 360 -3.85 -0.14 -11.35
CA CYS A 360 -3.03 0.85 -12.03
C CYS A 360 -3.22 0.73 -13.55
N LEU A 361 -3.57 1.83 -14.19
CA LEU A 361 -3.76 1.88 -15.63
C LEU A 361 -2.42 2.14 -16.34
N SER A 362 -2.22 1.50 -17.47
CA SER A 362 -1.02 1.65 -18.31
C SER A 362 -1.36 1.76 -19.78
N GLN A 363 -0.61 2.55 -20.51
CA GLN A 363 -0.74 2.65 -21.95
C GLN A 363 0.26 1.71 -22.63
N LEU A 364 -0.21 0.93 -23.61
CA LEU A 364 0.65 0.04 -24.39
C LEU A 364 1.45 0.79 -25.44
N SER A 365 2.63 0.28 -25.76
CA SER A 365 3.45 0.78 -26.88
C SER A 365 2.76 0.52 -28.22
N ARG A 366 3.19 1.25 -29.30
CA ARG A 366 2.66 1.04 -30.64
C ARG A 366 3.17 -0.23 -31.33
N ALA A 367 3.97 -1.04 -30.67
CA ALA A 367 4.60 -2.21 -31.27
C ALA A 367 3.58 -3.29 -31.66
N ASN A 368 2.48 -3.43 -30.91
CA ASN A 368 1.42 -4.39 -31.21
C ASN A 368 0.68 -4.07 -32.53
N GLU A 369 0.59 -2.80 -32.93
CA GLU A 369 -0.11 -2.39 -34.14
C GLU A 369 0.59 -2.85 -35.44
N LYS A 370 1.88 -3.23 -35.33
CA LYS A 370 2.71 -3.70 -36.46
C LYS A 370 2.59 -5.21 -36.71
N ARG A 371 1.90 -5.95 -35.83
CA ARG A 371 1.70 -7.39 -35.96
C ARG A 371 0.41 -7.69 -36.70
N ASP A 372 0.34 -8.86 -37.29
CA ASP A 372 -0.89 -9.38 -37.93
C ASP A 372 -1.97 -9.57 -36.85
N ASP A 373 -1.67 -10.25 -35.77
CA ASP A 373 -2.50 -10.26 -34.54
C ASP A 373 -2.14 -9.10 -33.65
N LYS A 374 -3.04 -8.12 -33.57
CA LYS A 374 -2.88 -6.89 -32.79
C LYS A 374 -3.25 -7.05 -31.31
N ARG A 375 -3.62 -8.28 -30.87
CA ARG A 375 -3.89 -8.54 -29.46
C ARG A 375 -2.67 -8.27 -28.60
N PRO A 376 -2.83 -7.54 -27.50
CA PRO A 376 -1.74 -7.25 -26.59
C PRO A 376 -1.16 -8.51 -25.94
N MET A 377 0.15 -8.48 -25.70
CA MET A 377 0.88 -9.50 -24.93
C MET A 377 1.84 -8.84 -23.93
N LEU A 378 2.35 -9.57 -22.96
CA LEU A 378 3.21 -9.03 -21.90
C LEU A 378 4.43 -8.27 -22.43
N SER A 379 5.01 -8.72 -23.56
CA SER A 379 6.13 -8.02 -24.21
C SER A 379 5.79 -6.60 -24.71
N ASP A 380 4.50 -6.25 -24.83
CA ASP A 380 4.08 -4.91 -25.27
C ASP A 380 4.15 -3.86 -24.14
N LEU A 381 4.40 -4.32 -22.91
CA LEU A 381 4.72 -3.50 -21.74
C LEU A 381 6.20 -3.05 -21.70
N ARG A 382 6.89 -2.98 -22.84
CA ARG A 382 8.36 -2.88 -23.03
C ARG A 382 9.09 -1.79 -22.23
N GLU A 383 8.46 -0.68 -21.91
CA GLU A 383 9.03 0.35 -21.03
C GLU A 383 8.77 0.06 -19.55
N SER A 384 8.05 -1.01 -19.25
CA SER A 384 7.48 -1.33 -17.96
C SER A 384 7.71 -2.81 -17.57
N GLY A 385 8.82 -3.43 -17.98
CA GLY A 385 9.12 -4.85 -17.65
C GLY A 385 9.12 -5.15 -16.15
N ALA A 386 9.48 -4.18 -15.33
CA ALA A 386 9.41 -4.29 -13.88
C ALA A 386 7.95 -4.36 -13.38
N ILE A 387 7.04 -3.62 -13.99
CA ILE A 387 5.61 -3.63 -13.63
C ILE A 387 4.98 -5.01 -13.88
N GLU A 388 5.40 -5.70 -14.95
CA GLU A 388 4.99 -7.07 -15.19
C GLU A 388 5.41 -7.99 -14.03
N GLN A 389 6.60 -7.79 -13.48
CA GLN A 389 7.11 -8.60 -12.36
C GLN A 389 6.37 -8.31 -11.06
N ASP A 390 6.13 -7.04 -10.75
CA ASP A 390 5.53 -6.57 -9.50
C ASP A 390 4.01 -6.81 -9.44
N ALA A 391 3.31 -6.69 -10.58
CA ALA A 391 1.87 -6.91 -10.64
C ALA A 391 1.50 -8.37 -10.33
N ASP A 392 0.43 -8.56 -9.58
CA ASP A 392 -0.15 -9.88 -9.31
C ASP A 392 -1.03 -10.34 -10.45
N ILE A 393 -1.77 -9.39 -11.05
CA ILE A 393 -2.67 -9.60 -12.17
C ILE A 393 -2.35 -8.58 -13.27
N VAL A 394 -2.31 -9.03 -14.52
CA VAL A 394 -2.18 -8.16 -15.71
C VAL A 394 -3.37 -8.42 -16.62
N LEU A 395 -4.13 -7.37 -16.86
CA LEU A 395 -5.30 -7.35 -17.74
C LEU A 395 -5.02 -6.50 -18.96
N PHE A 396 -5.33 -7.00 -20.14
CA PHE A 396 -5.34 -6.23 -21.38
C PHE A 396 -6.76 -6.07 -21.89
N LEU A 397 -7.07 -4.87 -22.41
CA LEU A 397 -8.28 -4.66 -23.18
C LEU A 397 -7.95 -4.58 -24.67
N TYR A 398 -8.72 -5.31 -25.45
CA TYR A 398 -8.63 -5.34 -26.90
C TYR A 398 -10.02 -5.31 -27.52
N ARG A 399 -10.15 -4.62 -28.63
CA ARG A 399 -11.37 -4.56 -29.44
C ARG A 399 -11.01 -4.77 -30.89
N ASP A 400 -11.58 -5.80 -31.51
CA ASP A 400 -11.31 -6.14 -32.89
C ASP A 400 -11.94 -5.11 -33.85
N ASP A 401 -13.16 -4.66 -33.54
CA ASP A 401 -13.90 -3.63 -34.29
C ASP A 401 -13.17 -2.26 -34.38
N TYR A 402 -12.23 -2.00 -33.49
CA TYR A 402 -11.41 -0.78 -33.54
C TYR A 402 -10.36 -0.81 -34.65
N TYR A 403 -9.86 -1.99 -35.01
CA TYR A 403 -8.82 -2.19 -36.01
C TYR A 403 -9.34 -2.71 -37.34
N ASN A 404 -10.51 -3.36 -37.32
CA ASN A 404 -11.11 -4.03 -38.46
C ASN A 404 -12.58 -3.62 -38.54
N GLU A 405 -12.92 -2.78 -39.53
CA GLU A 405 -14.30 -2.32 -39.77
C GLU A 405 -15.25 -3.44 -40.17
N ASP A 406 -14.74 -4.51 -40.77
CA ASP A 406 -15.49 -5.69 -41.21
C ASP A 406 -15.53 -6.79 -40.13
N SER A 407 -15.18 -6.47 -38.87
CA SER A 407 -15.18 -7.45 -37.77
C SER A 407 -16.59 -7.95 -37.47
N GLU A 408 -16.76 -9.27 -37.36
CA GLU A 408 -18.01 -9.88 -36.86
C GLU A 408 -18.29 -9.59 -35.38
N LYS A 409 -17.27 -9.08 -34.64
CA LYS A 409 -17.33 -8.81 -33.20
C LYS A 409 -17.59 -7.34 -32.88
N HIS A 410 -18.63 -6.76 -33.47
CA HIS A 410 -19.01 -5.39 -33.15
C HIS A 410 -19.43 -5.23 -31.69
N ASN A 411 -18.93 -4.17 -31.04
CA ASN A 411 -19.22 -3.85 -29.63
C ASN A 411 -18.81 -4.96 -28.64
N ILE A 412 -17.86 -5.82 -29.01
CA ILE A 412 -17.27 -6.82 -28.15
C ILE A 412 -15.85 -6.39 -27.79
N ALA A 413 -15.58 -6.37 -26.49
CA ALA A 413 -14.25 -6.15 -25.94
C ALA A 413 -13.69 -7.44 -25.35
N GLU A 414 -12.48 -7.81 -25.69
CA GLU A 414 -11.76 -8.91 -25.04
C GLU A 414 -10.99 -8.36 -23.84
N CYS A 415 -11.28 -8.86 -22.64
CA CYS A 415 -10.45 -8.70 -21.47
C CYS A 415 -9.53 -9.91 -21.38
N ILE A 416 -8.23 -9.69 -21.65
CA ILE A 416 -7.21 -10.74 -21.67
C ILE A 416 -6.49 -10.74 -20.33
N VAL A 417 -6.66 -11.81 -19.55
CA VAL A 417 -5.90 -12.06 -18.32
C VAL A 417 -4.55 -12.66 -18.72
N ALA A 418 -3.53 -11.82 -18.87
CA ALA A 418 -2.22 -12.24 -19.36
C ALA A 418 -1.30 -12.75 -18.24
N LYS A 419 -1.54 -12.30 -17.00
CA LYS A 419 -0.89 -12.80 -15.79
C LYS A 419 -1.90 -12.88 -14.68
N ASN A 420 -1.87 -13.97 -13.91
CA ASN A 420 -2.69 -14.16 -12.72
C ASN A 420 -1.93 -15.01 -11.71
N ARG A 421 -1.55 -14.44 -10.55
CA ARG A 421 -0.87 -15.20 -9.48
C ARG A 421 -1.81 -16.09 -8.69
N HIS A 422 -3.13 -15.86 -8.79
CA HIS A 422 -4.15 -16.57 -8.02
C HIS A 422 -4.89 -17.64 -8.81
N GLY A 423 -4.60 -17.77 -10.11
CA GLY A 423 -5.33 -18.71 -10.96
C GLY A 423 -4.85 -18.73 -12.40
N GLU A 424 -5.75 -19.10 -13.29
CA GLU A 424 -5.44 -19.28 -14.71
C GLU A 424 -5.43 -17.96 -15.48
N THR A 425 -4.63 -17.93 -16.54
CA THR A 425 -4.70 -16.91 -17.59
C THR A 425 -5.77 -17.27 -18.61
N GLY A 426 -6.12 -16.32 -19.47
CA GLY A 426 -7.13 -16.56 -20.51
C GLY A 426 -7.79 -15.27 -20.98
N LYS A 427 -8.87 -15.38 -21.74
CA LYS A 427 -9.62 -14.24 -22.22
C LYS A 427 -11.10 -14.35 -21.84
N VAL A 428 -11.71 -13.20 -21.66
CA VAL A 428 -13.13 -13.02 -21.38
C VAL A 428 -13.68 -12.02 -22.37
N GLU A 429 -14.81 -12.33 -23.00
CA GLU A 429 -15.51 -11.41 -23.87
C GLU A 429 -16.54 -10.62 -23.07
N LEU A 430 -16.61 -9.32 -23.32
CA LEU A 430 -17.48 -8.37 -22.66
C LEU A 430 -18.20 -7.54 -23.70
N ARG A 431 -19.43 -7.16 -23.42
CA ARG A 431 -20.14 -6.18 -24.24
C ARG A 431 -19.61 -4.78 -23.95
N TRP A 432 -19.25 -4.05 -24.97
CA TRP A 432 -18.87 -2.65 -24.91
C TRP A 432 -20.01 -1.77 -25.46
N MET A 433 -20.40 -0.77 -24.70
CA MET A 433 -21.41 0.21 -25.09
C MET A 433 -20.75 1.59 -25.15
N PRO A 434 -20.22 1.99 -26.31
CA PRO A 434 -19.43 3.22 -26.46
C PRO A 434 -20.22 4.48 -26.13
N GLU A 435 -21.51 4.50 -26.42
CA GLU A 435 -22.40 5.63 -26.16
C GLU A 435 -22.48 5.98 -24.67
N TYR A 436 -22.46 4.93 -23.82
CA TYR A 436 -22.58 5.05 -22.36
C TYR A 436 -21.24 4.86 -21.65
N THR A 437 -20.17 4.62 -22.41
CA THR A 437 -18.83 4.30 -21.85
C THR A 437 -18.87 3.13 -20.83
N GLN A 438 -19.69 2.11 -21.12
CA GLN A 438 -19.98 1.02 -20.19
C GLN A 438 -19.56 -0.34 -20.76
N PHE A 439 -19.04 -1.19 -19.85
CA PHE A 439 -18.82 -2.62 -20.08
C PHE A 439 -19.84 -3.43 -19.30
N SER A 440 -20.31 -4.53 -19.90
CA SER A 440 -21.18 -5.50 -19.23
C SER A 440 -20.77 -6.92 -19.62
N THR A 441 -21.17 -7.89 -18.80
CA THR A 441 -20.98 -9.30 -19.11
C THR A 441 -21.87 -9.69 -20.30
N LEU A 442 -21.36 -10.52 -21.20
CA LEU A 442 -22.17 -11.16 -22.23
C LEU A 442 -23.01 -12.27 -21.57
N ASP A 443 -24.31 -12.25 -21.80
CA ASP A 443 -25.19 -13.29 -21.31
C ASP A 443 -25.14 -14.47 -22.29
N THR A 444 -24.32 -15.49 -21.97
CA THR A 444 -24.16 -16.69 -22.82
C THR A 444 -25.29 -17.71 -22.70
N ARG A 445 -26.38 -17.40 -21.98
CA ARG A 445 -27.48 -18.33 -21.73
C ARG A 445 -28.46 -18.52 -22.91
N TYR A 446 -28.20 -17.82 -24.03
CA TYR A 446 -29.10 -17.87 -25.19
C TYR A 446 -28.51 -18.52 -26.46
N ASP A 447 -27.30 -19.08 -26.38
CA ASP A 447 -26.66 -19.73 -27.55
C ASP A 447 -26.69 -21.27 -27.52
N GLU A 448 -27.55 -21.89 -26.72
CA GLU A 448 -27.84 -23.32 -26.78
C GLU A 448 -29.34 -23.52 -27.18
N ASP A 449 -29.63 -23.29 -28.48
CA ASP A 449 -30.78 -23.85 -29.20
C ASP A 449 -30.38 -24.23 -30.63
#